data_04399e221f8ee1da5812de710042690e
#
_entry.id   04399e221f8ee1da5812de710042690e
#
_cell.length_a   1.000
_cell.length_b   1.000
_cell.length_c   1.000
_cell.angle_alpha   90.00
_cell.angle_beta   90.00
_cell.angle_gamma   90.00
#
_symmetry.space_group_name_H-M   'P 1'
#
loop_
_entity.id
_entity.type
_entity.pdbx_description
1 polymer ?
#
loop_
_entity_poly.entity_id
_entity_poly.type
_entity_poly.pdbx_seq_one_letter_code
_entity_poly.pdbx_strand_id
1 'polypeptide(L)'
;LPQLNDPGPAADRRIQDLDRPFAAVAAESEELAQAAADAVKAEWEILPAYLSVEQALSPRGPLIHDQVWIEDRTIDIADNVACTREVNEGDVARGFADADVVVENEFTTPRVYHAQLEPRSCLARPEPDGGITVWPSTQALHNTRILIGEVFDLPLNKVNVVEVPGGGHFGSGIHTNPVTLICVALALKACRPVRIVQTREEDLYDHCRYEARIILKVGAKKDGTLTAAEMKAVVDIGCHHIQALAFLGVLAGWLHSLYRLNSMRYTGMAVYTNKAPSCAMQGYGAPQVHFIMES
;
A
#
# COMPACT_ATOMS: atom_id res chain seq x y z
N LEU A 1 9.65 -7.60 6.25
CA LEU A 1 10.48 -6.52 5.72
C LEU A 1 10.02 -5.20 6.34
N PRO A 2 10.92 -4.42 7.02
CA PRO A 2 10.54 -3.19 7.76
C PRO A 2 9.80 -2.15 6.91
N GLN A 3 9.93 -2.24 5.60
CA GLN A 3 9.35 -1.33 4.64
C GLN A 3 7.86 -1.21 4.59
N LEU A 4 7.19 -2.25 5.00
CA LEU A 4 5.74 -2.30 4.89
C LEU A 4 5.07 -1.79 6.16
N ASN A 5 5.84 -1.19 7.10
CA ASN A 5 5.37 -0.77 8.41
C ASN A 5 4.62 -1.88 9.17
N ASP A 6 4.87 -3.12 8.78
CA ASP A 6 4.39 -4.33 9.43
C ASP A 6 5.57 -5.06 10.07
N PRO A 7 5.40 -5.79 11.17
CA PRO A 7 6.48 -6.55 11.82
C PRO A 7 7.11 -7.61 10.89
N GLY A 8 6.68 -7.66 9.67
CA GLY A 8 7.26 -8.40 8.56
C GLY A 8 7.13 -9.92 8.66
N PRO A 9 7.26 -10.60 7.53
CA PRO A 9 7.06 -12.06 7.47
C PRO A 9 8.16 -12.87 8.11
N ALA A 10 9.30 -12.28 8.49
CA ALA A 10 10.38 -13.01 9.12
C ALA A 10 10.02 -13.56 10.51
N ALA A 11 9.07 -12.90 11.20
CA ALA A 11 8.58 -13.34 12.51
C ALA A 11 7.27 -14.13 12.41
N ASP A 12 6.51 -13.95 11.33
CA ASP A 12 5.23 -14.61 11.09
C ASP A 12 5.35 -15.56 9.88
N ARG A 13 5.06 -16.84 10.09
CA ARG A 13 5.02 -17.84 9.03
C ARG A 13 3.72 -17.82 8.23
N ARG A 14 2.80 -16.88 8.52
CA ARG A 14 1.54 -16.73 7.80
C ARG A 14 1.76 -16.04 6.46
N ILE A 15 1.14 -16.57 5.42
CA ILE A 15 1.03 -15.93 4.10
C ILE A 15 -0.28 -15.17 4.07
N GLN A 16 -0.24 -13.87 3.90
CA GLN A 16 -1.40 -13.00 4.03
C GLN A 16 -2.14 -12.78 2.71
N ASP A 17 -1.50 -13.00 1.57
CA ASP A 17 -2.10 -12.91 0.23
C ASP A 17 -1.58 -14.00 -0.72
N LEU A 18 -2.15 -14.07 -1.92
CA LEU A 18 -1.83 -15.10 -2.90
C LEU A 18 -0.44 -14.98 -3.51
N ASP A 19 0.13 -13.78 -3.58
CA ASP A 19 1.37 -13.51 -4.32
C ASP A 19 2.58 -13.30 -3.41
N ARG A 20 2.45 -13.63 -2.12
CA ARG A 20 3.54 -13.40 -1.19
C ARG A 20 4.66 -14.42 -1.36
N PRO A 21 5.88 -13.98 -1.76
CA PRO A 21 7.00 -14.87 -1.89
C PRO A 21 7.42 -15.44 -0.53
N PHE A 22 7.46 -16.75 -0.40
CA PHE A 22 7.93 -17.45 0.81
C PHE A 22 9.31 -18.13 0.61
N ALA A 23 9.73 -18.29 -0.64
CA ALA A 23 11.05 -18.78 -1.00
C ALA A 23 11.52 -18.09 -2.28
N ALA A 24 12.84 -18.00 -2.45
CA ALA A 24 13.44 -17.47 -3.66
C ALA A 24 14.69 -18.27 -4.00
N VAL A 25 14.90 -18.51 -5.28
CA VAL A 25 16.05 -19.25 -5.82
C VAL A 25 16.73 -18.45 -6.91
N ALA A 26 18.04 -18.63 -7.06
CA ALA A 26 18.82 -18.11 -8.17
C ALA A 26 19.63 -19.23 -8.82
N ALA A 27 19.73 -19.20 -10.14
CA ALA A 27 20.50 -20.18 -10.91
C ALA A 27 21.26 -19.49 -12.06
N GLU A 28 22.04 -20.24 -12.82
CA GLU A 28 22.83 -19.73 -13.93
C GLU A 28 22.00 -19.42 -15.18
N SER A 29 20.76 -19.95 -15.27
CA SER A 29 19.78 -19.59 -16.29
C SER A 29 18.37 -19.47 -15.71
N GLU A 30 17.48 -18.81 -16.46
CA GLU A 30 16.08 -18.63 -16.07
C GLU A 30 15.35 -19.99 -15.98
N GLU A 31 15.61 -20.91 -16.91
CA GLU A 31 15.00 -22.23 -16.93
C GLU A 31 15.40 -23.06 -15.70
N LEU A 32 16.68 -22.99 -15.29
CA LEU A 32 17.17 -23.64 -14.09
C LEU A 32 16.60 -23.01 -12.82
N ALA A 33 16.47 -21.68 -12.79
CA ALA A 33 15.85 -20.99 -11.66
C ALA A 33 14.36 -21.37 -11.52
N GLN A 34 13.63 -21.43 -12.62
CA GLN A 34 12.22 -21.87 -12.61
C GLN A 34 12.08 -23.33 -12.18
N ALA A 35 12.90 -24.24 -12.74
CA ALA A 35 12.89 -25.64 -12.31
C ALA A 35 13.22 -25.83 -10.83
N ALA A 36 14.13 -25.01 -10.29
CA ALA A 36 14.47 -25.00 -8.87
C ALA A 36 13.33 -24.44 -8.01
N ALA A 37 12.64 -23.39 -8.46
CA ALA A 37 11.46 -22.85 -7.78
C ALA A 37 10.32 -23.87 -7.73
N ASP A 38 10.05 -24.56 -8.85
CA ASP A 38 9.02 -25.61 -8.94
C ASP A 38 9.35 -26.83 -8.05
N ALA A 39 10.61 -27.06 -7.75
CA ALA A 39 11.05 -28.13 -6.86
C ALA A 39 10.89 -27.81 -5.36
N VAL A 40 10.62 -26.55 -5.00
CA VAL A 40 10.39 -26.16 -3.60
C VAL A 40 9.10 -26.78 -3.10
N LYS A 41 9.18 -27.52 -2.01
CA LYS A 41 8.02 -28.14 -1.36
C LYS A 41 7.64 -27.35 -0.14
N ALA A 42 6.34 -27.07 0.00
CA ALA A 42 5.78 -26.44 1.18
C ALA A 42 4.57 -27.23 1.68
N GLU A 43 4.45 -27.33 2.99
CA GLU A 43 3.26 -27.87 3.65
C GLU A 43 2.47 -26.70 4.23
N TRP A 44 1.18 -26.63 3.91
CA TRP A 44 0.33 -25.50 4.23
C TRP A 44 -0.77 -25.87 5.23
N GLU A 45 -0.92 -25.08 6.27
CA GLU A 45 -2.14 -25.00 7.06
C GLU A 45 -3.00 -23.90 6.50
N ILE A 46 -4.20 -24.24 6.01
CA ILE A 46 -5.13 -23.26 5.40
C ILE A 46 -5.88 -22.54 6.52
N LEU A 47 -5.68 -21.23 6.63
CA LEU A 47 -6.39 -20.36 7.55
C LEU A 47 -7.60 -19.69 6.86
N PRO A 48 -8.62 -19.23 7.63
CA PRO A 48 -9.70 -18.42 7.09
C PRO A 48 -9.17 -17.15 6.41
N ALA A 49 -9.66 -16.84 5.21
CA ALA A 49 -9.31 -15.64 4.47
C ALA A 49 -10.47 -14.61 4.52
N TYR A 50 -10.12 -13.34 4.69
CA TYR A 50 -11.05 -12.21 4.70
C TYR A 50 -10.90 -11.43 3.40
N LEU A 51 -11.84 -11.62 2.47
CA LEU A 51 -11.81 -11.01 1.14
C LEU A 51 -12.68 -9.75 1.01
N SER A 52 -13.35 -9.36 2.09
CA SER A 52 -14.07 -8.09 2.17
C SER A 52 -13.85 -7.42 3.53
N VAL A 53 -14.08 -6.11 3.55
CA VAL A 53 -13.98 -5.30 4.78
C VAL A 53 -14.94 -5.83 5.87
N GLU A 54 -16.15 -6.22 5.49
CA GLU A 54 -17.16 -6.74 6.43
C GLU A 54 -16.72 -8.06 7.07
N GLN A 55 -16.07 -8.94 6.28
CA GLN A 55 -15.51 -10.19 6.82
C GLN A 55 -14.33 -9.89 7.77
N ALA A 56 -13.49 -8.93 7.39
CA ALA A 56 -12.31 -8.57 8.16
C ALA A 56 -12.66 -7.88 9.50
N LEU A 57 -13.72 -7.07 9.53
CA LEU A 57 -14.23 -6.41 10.75
C LEU A 57 -15.01 -7.36 11.66
N SER A 58 -15.30 -8.59 11.23
CA SER A 58 -15.94 -9.62 12.03
C SER A 58 -15.21 -10.95 11.89
N PRO A 59 -13.93 -11.02 12.31
CA PRO A 59 -13.05 -12.14 12.02
C PRO A 59 -13.57 -13.42 12.73
N ARG A 60 -13.58 -14.53 11.97
CA ARG A 60 -13.93 -15.87 12.47
C ARG A 60 -12.72 -16.75 12.76
N GLY A 61 -11.54 -16.17 12.68
CA GLY A 61 -10.24 -16.83 12.85
C GLY A 61 -9.18 -15.81 13.29
N PRO A 62 -7.89 -16.12 13.12
CA PRO A 62 -6.82 -15.21 13.48
C PRO A 62 -6.90 -13.90 12.71
N LEU A 63 -6.45 -12.81 13.31
CA LEU A 63 -6.27 -11.55 12.61
C LEU A 63 -5.20 -11.70 11.51
N ILE A 64 -5.27 -10.85 10.48
CA ILE A 64 -4.25 -10.84 9.41
C ILE A 64 -2.90 -10.44 9.98
N HIS A 65 -2.88 -9.42 10.84
CA HIS A 65 -1.75 -9.02 11.67
C HIS A 65 -2.20 -8.83 13.10
N ASP A 66 -1.33 -9.12 14.06
CA ASP A 66 -1.58 -8.87 15.48
C ASP A 66 -1.19 -7.44 15.87
N GLN A 67 -0.26 -6.87 15.11
CA GLN A 67 0.29 -5.53 15.34
C GLN A 67 0.52 -4.78 14.03
N VAL A 68 0.57 -3.45 14.12
CA VAL A 68 1.00 -2.56 13.04
C VAL A 68 2.07 -1.60 13.55
N TRP A 69 3.05 -1.28 12.70
CA TRP A 69 4.06 -0.27 12.99
C TRP A 69 3.68 1.06 12.29
N ILE A 70 3.41 2.09 13.08
CA ILE A 70 2.97 3.42 12.62
C ILE A 70 3.65 4.50 13.44
N GLU A 71 4.19 5.54 12.80
CA GLU A 71 4.82 6.69 13.47
C GLU A 71 5.85 6.27 14.53
N ASP A 72 6.77 5.38 14.13
CA ASP A 72 7.88 4.86 14.95
C ASP A 72 7.45 4.09 16.21
N ARG A 73 6.26 3.52 16.21
CA ARG A 73 5.75 2.69 17.30
C ARG A 73 4.94 1.51 16.80
N THR A 74 4.99 0.42 17.56
CA THR A 74 4.16 -0.76 17.35
C THR A 74 2.84 -0.58 18.12
N ILE A 75 1.72 -0.86 17.46
CA ILE A 75 0.36 -0.75 18.01
C ILE A 75 -0.32 -2.09 17.83
N ASP A 76 -0.93 -2.62 18.89
CA ASP A 76 -1.78 -3.81 18.81
C ASP A 76 -3.05 -3.50 18.00
N ILE A 77 -3.45 -4.43 17.13
CA ILE A 77 -4.62 -4.27 16.26
C ILE A 77 -5.81 -5.02 16.84
N ALA A 78 -7.01 -4.46 16.63
CA ALA A 78 -8.27 -5.15 16.87
C ALA A 78 -9.10 -5.15 15.59
N ASP A 79 -9.84 -6.24 15.34
CA ASP A 79 -10.79 -6.35 14.20
C ASP A 79 -10.19 -6.05 12.84
N ASN A 80 -8.90 -6.39 12.61
CA ASN A 80 -8.14 -6.10 11.38
C ASN A 80 -8.11 -4.60 10.99
N VAL A 81 -8.33 -3.68 11.93
CA VAL A 81 -8.22 -2.23 11.70
C VAL A 81 -6.76 -1.81 11.87
N ALA A 82 -6.13 -1.42 10.78
CA ALA A 82 -4.73 -0.97 10.80
C ALA A 82 -4.56 0.40 11.44
N CYS A 83 -5.42 1.35 11.08
CA CYS A 83 -5.40 2.70 11.63
C CYS A 83 -6.71 3.45 11.36
N THR A 84 -6.90 4.53 12.11
CA THR A 84 -8.01 5.48 11.93
C THR A 84 -7.47 6.90 11.84
N ARG A 85 -8.24 7.77 11.22
CA ARG A 85 -7.95 9.21 11.15
C ARG A 85 -9.22 10.01 11.35
N GLU A 86 -9.18 11.01 12.21
CA GLU A 86 -10.26 11.95 12.43
C GLU A 86 -9.77 13.38 12.17
N VAL A 87 -10.60 14.18 11.52
CA VAL A 87 -10.39 15.62 11.32
C VAL A 87 -11.72 16.32 11.59
N ASN A 88 -11.68 17.33 12.45
CA ASN A 88 -12.84 18.15 12.79
C ASN A 88 -12.44 19.62 12.67
N GLU A 89 -13.19 20.37 11.86
CA GLU A 89 -12.98 21.79 11.63
C GLU A 89 -14.31 22.53 11.69
N GLY A 90 -14.32 23.71 12.34
CA GLY A 90 -15.52 24.52 12.51
C GLY A 90 -16.61 23.86 13.38
N ASP A 91 -17.87 24.25 13.16
CA ASP A 91 -19.05 23.73 13.83
C ASP A 91 -19.97 23.05 12.83
N VAL A 92 -19.79 21.75 12.67
CA VAL A 92 -20.53 20.93 11.69
C VAL A 92 -22.02 20.85 12.05
N ALA A 93 -22.36 20.80 13.33
CA ALA A 93 -23.75 20.73 13.76
C ALA A 93 -24.51 22.02 13.40
N ARG A 94 -23.90 23.18 13.65
CA ARG A 94 -24.42 24.47 13.25
C ARG A 94 -24.50 24.60 11.74
N GLY A 95 -23.43 24.17 11.02
CA GLY A 95 -23.41 24.22 9.57
C GLY A 95 -24.56 23.45 8.92
N PHE A 96 -24.90 22.26 9.43
CA PHE A 96 -26.08 21.51 8.97
C PHE A 96 -27.41 22.15 9.39
N ALA A 97 -27.48 22.73 10.58
CA ALA A 97 -28.68 23.46 11.02
C ALA A 97 -28.96 24.72 10.18
N ASP A 98 -27.90 25.37 9.71
CA ASP A 98 -27.95 26.55 8.84
C ASP A 98 -28.21 26.22 7.36
N ALA A 99 -28.13 24.95 6.94
CA ALA A 99 -28.34 24.53 5.55
C ALA A 99 -29.83 24.65 5.13
N ASP A 100 -30.06 25.05 3.87
CA ASP A 100 -31.38 24.98 3.27
C ASP A 100 -31.68 23.59 2.67
N VAL A 101 -30.61 22.88 2.27
CA VAL A 101 -30.65 21.52 1.71
C VAL A 101 -29.52 20.71 2.31
N VAL A 102 -29.82 19.45 2.67
CA VAL A 102 -28.83 18.47 3.09
C VAL A 102 -28.97 17.23 2.23
N VAL A 103 -27.85 16.79 1.64
CA VAL A 103 -27.79 15.58 0.83
C VAL A 103 -26.81 14.62 1.48
N GLU A 104 -27.16 13.34 1.53
CA GLU A 104 -26.29 12.26 2.02
C GLU A 104 -26.35 11.09 1.05
N ASN A 105 -25.18 10.65 0.59
CA ASN A 105 -25.06 9.52 -0.32
C ASN A 105 -23.88 8.63 0.09
N GLU A 106 -23.97 7.38 -0.33
CA GLU A 106 -22.91 6.40 -0.20
C GLU A 106 -22.33 6.07 -1.57
N PHE A 107 -21.00 6.01 -1.63
CA PHE A 107 -20.24 5.75 -2.85
C PHE A 107 -19.22 4.64 -2.62
N THR A 108 -18.93 3.88 -3.65
CA THR A 108 -17.85 2.91 -3.66
C THR A 108 -16.90 3.18 -4.81
N THR A 109 -15.60 3.05 -4.56
CA THR A 109 -14.58 3.11 -5.60
C THR A 109 -13.80 1.79 -5.60
N PRO A 110 -13.65 1.14 -6.78
CA PRO A 110 -13.01 -0.17 -6.83
C PRO A 110 -11.49 -0.08 -6.69
N ARG A 111 -10.88 -1.23 -6.40
CA ARG A 111 -9.45 -1.45 -6.62
C ARG A 111 -9.15 -1.29 -8.10
N VAL A 112 -8.01 -0.69 -8.41
CA VAL A 112 -7.54 -0.51 -9.79
C VAL A 112 -6.05 -0.83 -9.85
N TYR A 113 -5.68 -1.72 -10.74
CA TYR A 113 -4.29 -2.01 -11.05
C TYR A 113 -3.68 -0.85 -11.86
N HIS A 114 -2.41 -0.53 -11.62
CA HIS A 114 -1.73 0.61 -12.25
C HIS A 114 -1.52 0.46 -13.75
N ALA A 115 -1.48 -0.78 -14.23
CA ALA A 115 -1.35 -1.15 -15.64
C ALA A 115 -0.13 -0.52 -16.33
N GLN A 116 0.98 -0.40 -15.62
CA GLN A 116 2.24 0.03 -16.21
C GLN A 116 2.72 -0.98 -17.27
N LEU A 117 3.38 -0.49 -18.31
CA LEU A 117 3.84 -1.33 -19.42
C LEU A 117 4.97 -2.27 -18.98
N GLU A 118 5.89 -1.79 -18.13
CA GLU A 118 7.00 -2.57 -17.59
C GLU A 118 6.58 -3.34 -16.33
N PRO A 119 6.69 -4.68 -16.29
CA PRO A 119 6.60 -5.44 -15.04
C PRO A 119 7.74 -5.09 -14.09
N ARG A 120 7.54 -5.27 -12.79
CA ARG A 120 8.59 -4.98 -11.81
C ARG A 120 9.82 -5.85 -12.06
N SER A 121 10.98 -5.22 -12.03
CA SER A 121 12.25 -5.88 -12.27
C SER A 121 13.36 -5.29 -11.39
N CYS A 122 14.41 -6.06 -11.19
CA CYS A 122 15.60 -5.64 -10.49
C CYS A 122 16.84 -6.41 -10.98
N LEU A 123 17.94 -5.70 -11.13
CA LEU A 123 19.28 -6.27 -11.21
C LEU A 123 20.06 -5.82 -9.98
N ALA A 124 20.75 -6.75 -9.31
CA ALA A 124 21.60 -6.44 -8.17
C ALA A 124 22.99 -7.08 -8.39
N ARG A 125 24.05 -6.32 -8.13
CA ARG A 125 25.43 -6.76 -8.28
C ARG A 125 26.23 -6.45 -7.02
N PRO A 126 26.79 -7.46 -6.32
CA PRO A 126 27.72 -7.24 -5.24
C PRO A 126 29.01 -6.61 -5.75
N GLU A 127 29.57 -5.68 -4.99
CA GLU A 127 30.83 -5.02 -5.33
C GLU A 127 32.00 -5.62 -4.52
N PRO A 128 33.24 -5.61 -5.07
CA PRO A 128 34.41 -6.21 -4.40
C PRO A 128 34.74 -5.58 -3.05
N ASP A 129 34.29 -4.37 -2.80
CA ASP A 129 34.52 -3.62 -1.56
C ASP A 129 33.45 -3.88 -0.47
N GLY A 130 32.58 -4.89 -0.69
CA GLY A 130 31.49 -5.27 0.20
C GLY A 130 30.22 -4.40 0.01
N GLY A 131 30.19 -3.53 -0.99
CA GLY A 131 28.99 -2.78 -1.37
C GLY A 131 28.09 -3.55 -2.33
N ILE A 132 27.01 -2.88 -2.76
CA ILE A 132 26.07 -3.39 -3.76
C ILE A 132 25.62 -2.29 -4.71
N THR A 133 25.55 -2.59 -6.00
CA THR A 133 24.91 -1.74 -7.01
C THR A 133 23.61 -2.40 -7.47
N VAL A 134 22.54 -1.61 -7.49
CA VAL A 134 21.17 -2.09 -7.77
C VAL A 134 20.52 -1.22 -8.84
N TRP A 135 19.88 -1.84 -9.81
CA TRP A 135 19.08 -1.22 -10.87
C TRP A 135 17.64 -1.69 -10.74
N PRO A 136 16.84 -1.05 -9.88
CA PRO A 136 15.46 -1.45 -9.63
C PRO A 136 14.47 -0.72 -10.52
N SER A 137 13.34 -1.34 -10.84
CA SER A 137 12.16 -0.65 -11.36
C SER A 137 11.50 0.13 -10.21
N THR A 138 11.84 1.41 -10.07
CA THR A 138 11.36 2.28 -8.98
C THR A 138 11.28 3.75 -9.40
N GLN A 139 10.40 4.53 -8.79
CA GLN A 139 10.35 6.00 -8.89
C GLN A 139 10.91 6.69 -7.63
N ALA A 140 11.45 5.93 -6.66
CA ALA A 140 11.90 6.41 -5.36
C ALA A 140 13.31 5.89 -5.01
N LEU A 141 14.30 6.27 -5.82
CA LEU A 141 15.69 5.80 -5.72
C LEU A 141 16.29 5.97 -4.32
N HIS A 142 16.08 7.15 -3.70
CA HIS A 142 16.64 7.43 -2.38
C HIS A 142 16.02 6.57 -1.29
N ASN A 143 14.70 6.40 -1.31
CA ASN A 143 14.01 5.53 -0.35
C ASN A 143 14.46 4.07 -0.51
N THR A 144 14.58 3.60 -1.76
CA THR A 144 15.10 2.26 -2.06
C THR A 144 16.51 2.08 -1.51
N ARG A 145 17.38 3.09 -1.66
CA ARG A 145 18.73 3.06 -1.13
C ARG A 145 18.78 2.97 0.39
N ILE A 146 18.02 3.83 1.07
CA ILE A 146 17.93 3.85 2.54
C ILE A 146 17.50 2.48 3.03
N LEU A 147 16.47 1.95 2.45
CA LEU A 147 15.87 0.70 2.84
C LEU A 147 16.76 -0.52 2.60
N ILE A 148 17.48 -0.59 1.49
CA ILE A 148 18.49 -1.63 1.27
C ILE A 148 19.55 -1.54 2.37
N GLY A 149 20.00 -0.32 2.73
CA GLY A 149 20.95 -0.12 3.81
C GLY A 149 20.43 -0.67 5.15
N GLU A 150 19.19 -0.36 5.51
CA GLU A 150 18.57 -0.79 6.75
C GLU A 150 18.32 -2.32 6.78
N VAL A 151 17.77 -2.89 5.71
CA VAL A 151 17.42 -4.31 5.67
C VAL A 151 18.65 -5.22 5.70
N PHE A 152 19.74 -4.81 5.07
CA PHE A 152 20.94 -5.62 4.94
C PHE A 152 22.11 -5.16 5.81
N ASP A 153 21.85 -4.18 6.72
CA ASP A 153 22.85 -3.59 7.60
C ASP A 153 24.09 -3.08 6.83
N LEU A 154 23.84 -2.42 5.69
CA LEU A 154 24.88 -1.85 4.84
C LEU A 154 24.98 -0.35 5.04
N PRO A 155 26.19 0.20 5.24
CA PRO A 155 26.37 1.67 5.23
C PRO A 155 25.89 2.28 3.91
N LEU A 156 25.21 3.42 3.96
CA LEU A 156 24.62 4.03 2.77
C LEU A 156 25.65 4.33 1.66
N ASN A 157 26.91 4.60 2.00
CA ASN A 157 27.99 4.78 1.03
C ASN A 157 28.40 3.48 0.33
N LYS A 158 27.91 2.33 0.76
CA LYS A 158 28.09 1.01 0.15
C LYS A 158 26.88 0.55 -0.67
N VAL A 159 25.81 1.31 -0.66
CA VAL A 159 24.60 1.04 -1.46
C VAL A 159 24.49 2.05 -2.59
N ASN A 160 24.64 1.58 -3.82
CA ASN A 160 24.51 2.39 -5.03
C ASN A 160 23.23 1.97 -5.78
N VAL A 161 22.23 2.86 -5.84
CA VAL A 161 20.98 2.64 -6.59
C VAL A 161 21.03 3.50 -7.84
N VAL A 162 20.97 2.86 -8.99
CA VAL A 162 21.13 3.47 -10.30
C VAL A 162 19.77 3.64 -10.97
N GLU A 163 19.50 4.85 -11.44
CA GLU A 163 18.30 5.12 -12.23
C GLU A 163 18.38 4.43 -13.59
N VAL A 164 17.28 3.83 -14.00
CA VAL A 164 17.08 3.26 -15.34
C VAL A 164 15.83 3.86 -15.97
N PRO A 165 15.77 3.96 -17.31
CA PRO A 165 14.52 4.32 -17.98
C PRO A 165 13.41 3.35 -17.58
N GLY A 166 12.32 3.86 -17.01
CA GLY A 166 11.21 3.04 -16.52
C GLY A 166 10.02 3.05 -17.49
N GLY A 167 9.35 1.91 -17.63
CA GLY A 167 8.14 1.74 -18.44
C GLY A 167 6.84 2.10 -17.72
N GLY A 168 6.91 3.00 -16.74
CA GLY A 168 5.78 3.54 -16.00
C GLY A 168 5.67 3.01 -14.57
N HIS A 169 5.13 3.85 -13.68
CA HIS A 169 4.93 3.48 -12.28
C HIS A 169 3.57 3.95 -11.73
N PHE A 170 3.13 5.15 -12.10
CA PHE A 170 1.87 5.79 -11.71
C PHE A 170 1.58 5.78 -10.19
N GLY A 171 2.64 5.71 -9.37
CA GLY A 171 2.55 5.64 -7.92
C GLY A 171 3.00 4.31 -7.30
N SER A 172 2.85 3.18 -7.99
CA SER A 172 3.24 1.86 -7.48
C SER A 172 4.75 1.69 -7.23
N GLY A 173 5.58 2.50 -7.88
CA GLY A 173 7.03 2.51 -7.68
C GLY A 173 7.53 3.47 -6.57
N ILE A 174 6.65 4.12 -5.80
CA ILE A 174 7.04 4.96 -4.65
C ILE A 174 7.62 4.10 -3.53
N HIS A 175 7.09 2.89 -3.36
CA HIS A 175 7.59 1.92 -2.39
C HIS A 175 8.56 0.98 -3.06
N THR A 176 9.56 0.56 -2.30
CA THR A 176 10.49 -0.45 -2.79
C THR A 176 9.76 -1.79 -2.88
N ASN A 177 9.64 -2.30 -4.08
CA ASN A 177 9.00 -3.58 -4.33
C ASN A 177 9.77 -4.72 -3.65
N PRO A 178 9.10 -5.73 -3.07
CA PRO A 178 9.74 -6.91 -2.48
C PRO A 178 10.73 -7.62 -3.41
N VAL A 179 10.46 -7.63 -4.73
CA VAL A 179 11.38 -8.16 -5.76
C VAL A 179 12.77 -7.53 -5.68
N THR A 180 12.86 -6.22 -5.43
CA THR A 180 14.16 -5.53 -5.27
C THR A 180 14.97 -6.10 -4.12
N LEU A 181 14.34 -6.33 -2.97
CA LEU A 181 15.06 -6.84 -1.81
C LEU A 181 15.40 -8.32 -1.94
N ILE A 182 14.50 -9.11 -2.52
CA ILE A 182 14.77 -10.52 -2.83
C ILE A 182 15.96 -10.61 -3.78
N CYS A 183 16.01 -9.77 -4.81
CA CYS A 183 17.10 -9.68 -5.75
C CYS A 183 18.44 -9.35 -5.04
N VAL A 184 18.44 -8.35 -4.16
CA VAL A 184 19.61 -7.98 -3.35
C VAL A 184 20.03 -9.12 -2.43
N ALA A 185 19.09 -9.77 -1.73
CA ALA A 185 19.39 -10.91 -0.85
C ALA A 185 20.05 -12.07 -1.59
N LEU A 186 19.51 -12.43 -2.75
CA LEU A 186 20.05 -13.49 -3.60
C LEU A 186 21.44 -13.12 -4.14
N ALA A 187 21.63 -11.87 -4.59
CA ALA A 187 22.92 -11.41 -5.10
C ALA A 187 24.02 -11.45 -4.01
N LEU A 188 23.71 -10.94 -2.82
CA LEU A 188 24.64 -10.97 -1.68
C LEU A 188 24.97 -12.42 -1.29
N LYS A 189 23.96 -13.30 -1.23
CA LYS A 189 24.15 -14.72 -0.88
C LYS A 189 24.95 -15.48 -1.92
N ALA A 190 24.69 -15.24 -3.21
CA ALA A 190 25.38 -15.89 -4.31
C ALA A 190 26.79 -15.31 -4.57
N CYS A 191 27.10 -14.11 -4.04
CA CYS A 191 28.28 -13.33 -4.38
C CYS A 191 28.43 -13.13 -5.91
N ARG A 192 27.29 -13.00 -6.62
CA ARG A 192 27.19 -12.84 -8.08
C ARG A 192 26.06 -11.88 -8.45
N PRO A 193 26.09 -11.26 -9.64
CA PRO A 193 24.95 -10.52 -10.13
C PRO A 193 23.72 -11.41 -10.26
N VAL A 194 22.56 -10.90 -9.79
CA VAL A 194 21.25 -11.55 -9.91
C VAL A 194 20.26 -10.60 -10.55
N ARG A 195 19.44 -11.11 -11.46
CA ARG A 195 18.32 -10.41 -12.08
C ARG A 195 17.03 -11.14 -11.77
N ILE A 196 15.99 -10.38 -11.41
CA ILE A 196 14.60 -10.86 -11.30
C ILE A 196 13.74 -9.97 -12.18
N VAL A 197 12.82 -10.58 -12.91
CA VAL A 197 11.76 -9.89 -13.66
C VAL A 197 10.46 -10.61 -13.34
N GLN A 198 9.46 -9.87 -12.83
CA GLN A 198 8.13 -10.43 -12.61
C GLN A 198 7.45 -10.74 -13.94
N THR A 199 6.67 -11.80 -13.98
CA THR A 199 5.71 -12.02 -15.04
C THR A 199 4.61 -10.95 -14.95
N ARG A 200 3.83 -10.79 -16.02
CA ARG A 200 2.65 -9.90 -15.97
C ARG A 200 1.61 -10.39 -14.96
N GLU A 201 1.48 -11.68 -14.76
CA GLU A 201 0.57 -12.25 -13.79
C GLU A 201 0.97 -11.90 -12.35
N GLU A 202 2.24 -12.07 -12.00
CA GLU A 202 2.78 -11.67 -10.70
C GLU A 202 2.62 -10.16 -10.45
N ASP A 203 2.91 -9.33 -11.46
CA ASP A 203 2.79 -7.87 -11.37
C ASP A 203 1.34 -7.40 -11.17
N LEU A 204 0.33 -8.15 -11.65
CA LEU A 204 -1.10 -7.86 -11.42
C LEU A 204 -1.51 -8.00 -9.94
N TYR A 205 -0.82 -8.85 -9.19
CA TYR A 205 -1.07 -9.06 -7.76
C TYR A 205 -0.19 -8.21 -6.85
N ASP A 206 0.79 -7.47 -7.41
CA ASP A 206 1.75 -6.72 -6.62
C ASP A 206 1.09 -5.60 -5.82
N HIS A 207 0.51 -4.61 -6.48
CA HIS A 207 -0.13 -3.45 -5.83
C HIS A 207 -1.31 -2.91 -6.64
N CYS A 208 -2.25 -2.26 -5.94
CA CYS A 208 -3.38 -1.60 -6.58
C CYS A 208 -3.77 -0.31 -5.85
N ARG A 209 -4.65 0.49 -6.47
CA ARG A 209 -5.28 1.64 -5.83
C ARG A 209 -6.18 1.18 -4.68
N TYR A 210 -6.23 1.96 -3.62
CA TYR A 210 -7.14 1.76 -2.49
C TYR A 210 -8.60 1.69 -2.94
N GLU A 211 -9.28 0.61 -2.58
CA GLU A 211 -10.72 0.49 -2.61
C GLU A 211 -11.30 1.27 -1.43
N ALA A 212 -12.34 2.05 -1.66
CA ALA A 212 -12.97 2.80 -0.58
C ALA A 212 -14.49 2.80 -0.69
N ARG A 213 -15.14 2.67 0.47
CA ARG A 213 -16.56 2.93 0.68
C ARG A 213 -16.66 4.23 1.46
N ILE A 214 -17.34 5.22 0.90
CA ILE A 214 -17.40 6.57 1.44
C ILE A 214 -18.84 7.04 1.53
N ILE A 215 -19.23 7.48 2.72
CA ILE A 215 -20.48 8.18 2.94
C ILE A 215 -20.15 9.66 3.04
N LEU A 216 -20.78 10.47 2.18
CA LEU A 216 -20.64 11.92 2.18
C LEU A 216 -22.00 12.55 2.44
N LYS A 217 -22.03 13.44 3.43
CA LYS A 217 -23.16 14.30 3.76
C LYS A 217 -22.73 15.75 3.60
N VAL A 218 -23.49 16.53 2.82
CA VAL A 218 -23.21 17.94 2.53
C VAL A 218 -24.42 18.78 2.80
N GLY A 219 -24.24 19.90 3.47
CA GLY A 219 -25.24 20.95 3.67
C GLY A 219 -24.94 22.16 2.79
N ALA A 220 -25.95 22.71 2.15
CA ALA A 220 -25.84 23.89 1.28
C ALA A 220 -26.97 24.88 1.47
N LYS A 221 -26.71 26.15 1.16
CA LYS A 221 -27.71 27.22 0.97
C LYS A 221 -28.33 27.14 -0.43
N LYS A 222 -29.47 27.79 -0.63
CA LYS A 222 -30.11 27.90 -1.95
C LYS A 222 -29.27 28.64 -2.99
N ASP A 223 -28.31 29.46 -2.56
CA ASP A 223 -27.41 30.19 -3.44
C ASP A 223 -26.16 29.32 -3.85
N GLY A 224 -26.08 28.06 -3.36
CA GLY A 224 -24.98 27.14 -3.63
C GLY A 224 -23.83 27.21 -2.61
N THR A 225 -23.90 28.08 -1.60
CA THR A 225 -22.87 28.13 -0.54
C THR A 225 -22.91 26.87 0.31
N LEU A 226 -21.80 26.15 0.39
CA LEU A 226 -21.65 24.98 1.25
C LEU A 226 -21.52 25.41 2.72
N THR A 227 -22.32 24.81 3.60
CA THR A 227 -22.36 25.15 5.03
C THR A 227 -21.61 24.17 5.89
N ALA A 228 -21.68 22.88 5.58
CA ALA A 228 -20.94 21.83 6.25
C ALA A 228 -20.76 20.59 5.36
N ALA A 229 -19.74 19.79 5.66
CA ALA A 229 -19.59 18.44 5.13
C ALA A 229 -19.21 17.45 6.22
N GLU A 230 -19.76 16.24 6.15
CA GLU A 230 -19.33 15.09 6.92
C GLU A 230 -19.01 13.95 5.98
N MET A 231 -17.77 13.42 6.09
CA MET A 231 -17.30 12.30 5.27
C MET A 231 -16.82 11.17 6.17
N LYS A 232 -17.35 9.96 5.93
CA LYS A 232 -16.92 8.72 6.56
C LYS A 232 -16.36 7.80 5.50
N ALA A 233 -15.10 7.39 5.63
CA ALA A 233 -14.43 6.53 4.68
C ALA A 233 -13.96 5.23 5.34
N VAL A 234 -14.30 4.09 4.74
CA VAL A 234 -13.72 2.80 5.06
C VAL A 234 -12.90 2.35 3.87
N VAL A 235 -11.62 2.09 4.09
CA VAL A 235 -10.64 1.83 3.05
C VAL A 235 -10.08 0.42 3.21
N ASP A 236 -10.20 -0.39 2.15
CA ASP A 236 -9.54 -1.68 2.05
C ASP A 236 -8.09 -1.48 1.63
N ILE A 237 -7.16 -1.79 2.52
CA ILE A 237 -5.72 -1.61 2.28
C ILE A 237 -5.02 -2.88 1.81
N GLY A 238 -5.76 -3.99 1.66
CA GLY A 238 -5.17 -5.30 1.40
C GLY A 238 -4.40 -5.84 2.60
N CYS A 239 -3.45 -6.71 2.34
CA CYS A 239 -2.75 -7.44 3.40
C CYS A 239 -1.62 -6.65 4.10
N HIS A 240 -1.26 -5.47 3.63
CA HIS A 240 -0.16 -4.67 4.20
C HIS A 240 -0.48 -3.20 4.35
N HIS A 241 -0.02 -2.62 5.47
CA HIS A 241 -0.07 -1.18 5.73
C HIS A 241 1.11 -0.48 5.04
N ILE A 242 0.96 -0.08 3.77
CA ILE A 242 2.03 0.63 3.05
C ILE A 242 2.03 2.12 3.40
N GLN A 243 0.93 2.83 3.16
CA GLN A 243 0.77 4.27 3.46
C GLN A 243 -0.66 4.61 3.89
N ALA A 244 -1.37 3.69 4.54
CA ALA A 244 -2.79 3.85 4.81
C ALA A 244 -3.10 5.08 5.66
N LEU A 245 -2.32 5.36 6.71
CA LEU A 245 -2.54 6.55 7.56
C LEU A 245 -2.38 7.85 6.77
N ALA A 246 -1.36 7.93 5.90
CA ALA A 246 -1.16 9.08 5.01
C ALA A 246 -2.32 9.20 4.02
N PHE A 247 -2.78 8.08 3.43
CA PHE A 247 -3.92 8.06 2.52
C PHE A 247 -5.20 8.56 3.17
N LEU A 248 -5.51 8.14 4.41
CA LEU A 248 -6.65 8.65 5.16
C LEU A 248 -6.55 10.17 5.38
N GLY A 249 -5.36 10.69 5.69
CA GLY A 249 -5.13 12.13 5.83
C GLY A 249 -5.32 12.91 4.51
N VAL A 250 -4.89 12.31 3.41
CA VAL A 250 -5.04 12.89 2.06
C VAL A 250 -6.50 12.94 1.62
N LEU A 251 -7.32 11.92 1.93
CA LEU A 251 -8.78 11.98 1.67
C LEU A 251 -9.43 13.18 2.37
N ALA A 252 -9.07 13.44 3.64
CA ALA A 252 -9.55 14.61 4.36
C ALA A 252 -9.09 15.93 3.68
N GLY A 253 -7.83 16.01 3.25
CA GLY A 253 -7.28 17.19 2.59
C GLY A 253 -7.97 17.50 1.25
N TRP A 254 -8.30 16.49 0.45
CA TRP A 254 -8.99 16.68 -0.82
C TRP A 254 -10.42 17.20 -0.67
N LEU A 255 -11.08 17.02 0.47
CA LEU A 255 -12.42 17.55 0.74
C LEU A 255 -12.47 19.07 0.65
N HIS A 256 -11.38 19.77 0.95
CA HIS A 256 -11.25 21.23 0.82
C HIS A 256 -10.76 21.71 -0.55
N SER A 257 -10.38 20.80 -1.45
CA SER A 257 -9.63 21.18 -2.66
C SER A 257 -10.48 21.87 -3.72
N LEU A 258 -11.76 21.53 -3.81
CA LEU A 258 -12.66 22.04 -4.85
C LEU A 258 -13.54 23.18 -4.34
N TYR A 259 -13.97 23.12 -3.07
CA TYR A 259 -14.96 24.03 -2.52
C TYR A 259 -14.51 24.64 -1.21
N ARG A 260 -15.03 25.84 -0.90
CA ARG A 260 -14.84 26.44 0.42
C ARG A 260 -15.79 25.76 1.41
N LEU A 261 -15.21 25.09 2.39
CA LEU A 261 -15.92 24.50 3.51
C LEU A 261 -15.46 25.17 4.81
N ASN A 262 -16.40 25.77 5.55
CA ASN A 262 -16.11 26.40 6.84
C ASN A 262 -16.22 25.40 8.02
N SER A 263 -16.91 24.31 7.80
CA SER A 263 -17.12 23.27 8.81
C SER A 263 -17.08 21.89 8.16
N MET A 264 -16.20 21.04 8.65
CA MET A 264 -16.16 19.65 8.19
C MET A 264 -15.85 18.67 9.32
N ARG A 265 -16.36 17.45 9.18
CA ARG A 265 -15.98 16.28 9.94
C ARG A 265 -15.56 15.17 8.99
N TYR A 266 -14.41 14.60 9.25
CA TYR A 266 -13.92 13.42 8.55
C TYR A 266 -13.60 12.33 9.55
N THR A 267 -14.00 11.10 9.24
CA THR A 267 -13.61 9.87 9.94
C THR A 267 -13.17 8.85 8.89
N GLY A 268 -11.93 8.44 8.93
CA GLY A 268 -11.36 7.42 8.05
C GLY A 268 -10.92 6.20 8.84
N MET A 269 -11.15 5.01 8.29
CA MET A 269 -10.71 3.73 8.81
C MET A 269 -10.03 2.93 7.72
N ALA A 270 -8.84 2.41 7.98
CA ALA A 270 -8.09 1.51 7.10
C ALA A 270 -8.17 0.08 7.62
N VAL A 271 -8.62 -0.85 6.80
CA VAL A 271 -8.91 -2.24 7.18
C VAL A 271 -8.07 -3.20 6.35
N TYR A 272 -7.39 -4.12 7.02
CA TYR A 272 -6.69 -5.22 6.37
C TYR A 272 -7.65 -6.23 5.76
N THR A 273 -7.30 -6.75 4.60
CA THR A 273 -7.94 -7.90 3.96
C THR A 273 -6.87 -8.83 3.36
N ASN A 274 -7.23 -10.07 3.04
CA ASN A 274 -6.32 -11.00 2.37
C ASN A 274 -6.27 -10.76 0.85
N LYS A 275 -6.35 -9.50 0.42
CA LYS A 275 -6.15 -9.07 -0.96
C LYS A 275 -4.72 -8.50 -1.12
N ALA A 276 -4.28 -8.36 -2.37
CA ALA A 276 -3.02 -7.67 -2.69
C ALA A 276 -2.94 -6.29 -1.99
N PRO A 277 -1.75 -5.82 -1.59
CA PRO A 277 -1.60 -4.55 -0.91
C PRO A 277 -2.12 -3.37 -1.74
N SER A 278 -2.65 -2.35 -1.07
CA SER A 278 -2.99 -1.08 -1.71
C SER A 278 -1.88 -0.06 -1.52
N CYS A 279 -1.60 0.72 -2.54
CA CYS A 279 -0.60 1.77 -2.49
C CYS A 279 -1.03 3.04 -3.26
N ALA A 280 -0.13 4.01 -3.33
CA ALA A 280 -0.35 5.21 -4.11
C ALA A 280 -0.64 4.88 -5.58
N MET A 281 -1.63 5.53 -6.13
CA MET A 281 -1.93 5.58 -7.56
C MET A 281 -2.18 7.02 -7.97
N GLN A 282 -1.89 7.36 -9.20
CA GLN A 282 -2.02 8.70 -9.78
C GLN A 282 -3.28 9.43 -9.27
N GLY A 283 -3.07 10.65 -8.72
CA GLY A 283 -4.12 11.42 -8.06
C GLY A 283 -4.23 11.18 -6.56
N TYR A 284 -3.74 10.06 -6.02
CA TYR A 284 -3.64 9.69 -4.60
C TYR A 284 -4.78 10.25 -3.72
N GLY A 285 -5.97 9.63 -3.82
CA GLY A 285 -7.18 10.03 -3.09
C GLY A 285 -8.05 11.09 -3.81
N ALA A 286 -7.48 11.95 -4.66
CA ALA A 286 -8.24 12.94 -5.41
C ALA A 286 -9.35 12.32 -6.26
N PRO A 287 -9.11 11.24 -7.06
CA PRO A 287 -10.17 10.64 -7.86
C PRO A 287 -11.37 10.17 -7.04
N GLN A 288 -11.12 9.63 -5.83
CA GLN A 288 -12.18 9.18 -4.94
C GLN A 288 -13.00 10.37 -4.42
N VAL A 289 -12.33 11.38 -3.83
CA VAL A 289 -13.01 12.51 -3.20
C VAL A 289 -13.69 13.41 -4.24
N HIS A 290 -13.01 13.70 -5.36
CA HIS A 290 -13.61 14.54 -6.41
C HIS A 290 -14.83 13.86 -7.05
N PHE A 291 -14.75 12.54 -7.30
CA PHE A 291 -15.91 11.81 -7.82
C PHE A 291 -17.13 11.97 -6.91
N ILE A 292 -16.98 11.78 -5.60
CA ILE A 292 -18.11 11.86 -4.67
C ILE A 292 -18.59 13.30 -4.40
N MET A 293 -17.68 14.29 -4.50
CA MET A 293 -18.05 15.70 -4.31
C MET A 293 -18.77 16.29 -5.53
N GLU A 294 -18.50 15.75 -6.74
CA GLU A 294 -19.09 16.20 -7.99
C GLU A 294 -20.34 15.39 -8.39
N SER A 295 -20.71 14.36 -7.61
CA SER A 295 -21.91 13.55 -7.84
C SER A 295 -23.12 14.05 -7.06
#